data_a712d97d51e571bcfb98aae1ee3d1890
#
_entry.id   a712d97d51e571bcfb98aae1ee3d1890
#
_cell.length_a   1.000
_cell.length_b   1.000
_cell.length_c   1.000
_cell.angle_alpha   90.00
_cell.angle_beta   90.00
_cell.angle_gamma   90.00
#
_symmetry.space_group_name_H-M   'P 1'
#
loop_
_entity.id
_entity.type
_entity.pdbx_description
1 polymer ?
#
loop_
_entity_poly.entity_id
_entity_poly.type
_entity_poly.pdbx_seq_one_letter_code
_entity_poly.pdbx_strand_id
1 'polypeptide(L)'
;MKNRPRSKTQGSRPDSSVVRGRLSVGGTKDKGQRTTNKSRYLMIGGFLGAGKTTSVVKLAERLTKQGLRVGLITNDQGSELVDTKVLRSRGFATEEIAGGCFCCRFNSLVDAANKLTAATRPEVFIAEPVGSCTDLVATVTYPLRRIYGDNFFIAPLSVLVDPIRARRVFGLERGGKFSEKVLYIYRKQLEEADIVVINKCDLLDASQRQMLRGKLTAEFPRAEIFEVSGRSGAGLGSWFDRITAAEQTARAAMEVNYELYAEGEALLGWLNGTVRLEDRKAFDANAVLEQLAGAIQERLRSADAEVAHLKMTFSPDGGLGDIAVINLVRNDYIPEVSQALEHPVESGQLIINLRAEASPEVLRDAVESAVAGVAEQFRGLNGKLEHLEHFRPGKPQPTHRITAPM
;
A
#
# COMPACT_ATOMS: atom_id res chain seq x y z
N MET A 1 -3.97 13.23 71.62
CA MET A 1 -5.04 14.06 71.07
C MET A 1 -4.55 14.78 69.84
N LYS A 2 -5.04 14.44 68.69
CA LYS A 2 -5.46 15.23 67.52
C LYS A 2 -5.46 14.38 66.28
N ASN A 3 -6.64 14.27 65.70
CA ASN A 3 -7.06 13.50 64.56
C ASN A 3 -6.31 13.83 63.28
N ARG A 4 -5.97 12.78 62.49
CA ARG A 4 -5.72 12.88 61.05
C ARG A 4 -6.95 12.35 60.29
N PRO A 5 -7.49 13.03 59.28
CA PRO A 5 -8.52 12.50 58.40
C PRO A 5 -7.91 11.62 57.32
N ARG A 6 -8.54 10.46 57.07
CA ARG A 6 -8.27 9.56 55.96
C ARG A 6 -8.87 10.16 54.68
N SER A 7 -8.03 10.44 53.66
CA SER A 7 -8.49 10.71 52.32
C SER A 7 -8.82 9.40 51.59
N LYS A 8 -10.08 9.25 51.21
CA LYS A 8 -10.53 8.20 50.25
C LYS A 8 -10.18 8.66 48.86
N THR A 9 -9.23 8.01 48.18
CA THR A 9 -9.06 8.08 46.75
C THR A 9 -10.08 7.18 46.11
N GLN A 10 -11.12 7.77 45.51
CA GLN A 10 -12.00 7.10 44.57
C GLN A 10 -11.25 6.91 43.26
N GLY A 11 -11.00 5.66 42.88
CA GLY A 11 -10.53 5.28 41.56
C GLY A 11 -11.66 5.48 40.53
N SER A 12 -11.49 6.43 39.65
CA SER A 12 -12.33 6.59 38.48
C SER A 12 -12.06 5.46 37.49
N ARG A 13 -13.04 4.60 37.27
CA ARG A 13 -13.05 3.67 36.15
C ARG A 13 -13.12 4.47 34.83
N PRO A 14 -12.39 4.12 33.80
CA PRO A 14 -12.56 4.76 32.50
C PRO A 14 -13.93 4.37 31.92
N ASP A 15 -14.68 5.39 31.58
CA ASP A 15 -15.98 5.30 30.91
C ASP A 15 -15.81 4.70 29.51
N SER A 16 -16.32 3.48 29.32
CA SER A 16 -16.30 2.79 28.03
C SER A 16 -17.53 3.19 27.20
N SER A 17 -17.67 4.48 26.91
CA SER A 17 -18.63 4.92 25.90
C SER A 17 -18.04 4.73 24.50
N VAL A 18 -18.14 3.51 23.99
CA VAL A 18 -17.95 3.22 22.55
C VAL A 18 -19.03 4.00 21.80
N VAL A 19 -18.62 5.11 21.17
CA VAL A 19 -19.48 5.83 20.21
C VAL A 19 -19.72 4.88 19.03
N ARG A 20 -20.87 4.22 19.03
CA ARG A 20 -21.35 3.44 17.89
C ARG A 20 -21.73 4.40 16.77
N GLY A 21 -20.76 4.80 15.96
CA GLY A 21 -21.02 5.44 14.67
C GLY A 21 -21.81 4.45 13.81
N ARG A 22 -23.11 4.71 13.61
CA ARG A 22 -23.92 3.92 12.67
C ARG A 22 -23.44 4.23 11.25
N LEU A 23 -22.89 3.24 10.55
CA LEU A 23 -22.81 3.25 9.10
C LEU A 23 -24.23 3.35 8.55
N SER A 24 -24.64 4.54 8.09
CA SER A 24 -25.95 4.71 7.46
C SER A 24 -25.85 4.27 6.00
N VAL A 25 -26.03 2.98 5.77
CA VAL A 25 -26.35 2.48 4.43
C VAL A 25 -27.80 2.91 4.15
N GLY A 26 -27.99 3.89 3.25
CA GLY A 26 -29.30 4.44 2.92
C GLY A 26 -30.21 3.39 2.27
N GLY A 27 -31.03 2.75 3.08
CA GLY A 27 -32.12 1.89 2.61
C GLY A 27 -33.39 2.72 2.38
N THR A 28 -33.82 2.90 1.14
CA THR A 28 -35.20 3.26 0.82
C THR A 28 -36.09 2.11 1.25
N LYS A 29 -37.09 2.39 2.08
CA LYS A 29 -38.11 1.43 2.49
C LYS A 29 -38.98 1.07 1.28
N ASP A 30 -38.61 0.05 0.55
CA ASP A 30 -39.49 -0.69 -0.31
C ASP A 30 -39.94 -1.96 0.43
N LYS A 31 -41.28 -2.15 0.56
CA LYS A 31 -41.86 -3.30 1.25
C LYS A 31 -41.86 -4.50 0.31
N GLY A 32 -40.78 -5.28 0.36
CA GLY A 32 -40.70 -6.54 -0.40
C GLY A 32 -39.26 -6.98 -0.61
N GLN A 33 -38.78 -7.92 0.17
CA GLN A 33 -37.45 -8.53 0.20
C GLN A 33 -36.35 -7.68 0.86
N ARG A 34 -36.04 -8.01 2.11
CA ARG A 34 -34.77 -7.64 2.76
C ARG A 34 -33.62 -8.39 2.07
N THR A 35 -33.19 -7.95 0.90
CA THR A 35 -31.85 -8.18 0.46
C THR A 35 -30.95 -7.30 1.32
N THR A 36 -30.24 -7.88 2.27
CA THR A 36 -29.19 -7.20 3.03
C THR A 36 -28.13 -6.75 2.01
N ASN A 37 -28.19 -5.48 1.60
CA ASN A 37 -27.22 -4.89 0.65
C ASN A 37 -25.89 -4.68 1.38
N LYS A 38 -25.22 -5.81 1.75
CA LYS A 38 -23.86 -5.78 2.28
C LYS A 38 -22.91 -5.44 1.16
N SER A 39 -22.04 -4.45 1.38
CA SER A 39 -20.93 -4.19 0.47
C SER A 39 -19.81 -5.21 0.67
N ARG A 40 -19.11 -5.57 -0.40
CA ARG A 40 -17.94 -6.44 -0.33
C ARG A 40 -16.71 -5.63 0.03
N TYR A 41 -15.93 -6.09 1.00
CA TYR A 41 -14.66 -5.49 1.39
C TYR A 41 -13.50 -6.39 0.98
N LEU A 42 -12.68 -5.92 0.05
CA LEU A 42 -11.51 -6.61 -0.49
C LEU A 42 -10.26 -5.91 0.04
N MET A 43 -9.32 -6.66 0.61
CA MET A 43 -8.03 -6.12 1.05
C MET A 43 -6.89 -6.80 0.28
N ILE A 44 -6.08 -5.98 -0.38
CA ILE A 44 -4.93 -6.42 -1.18
C ILE A 44 -3.66 -5.90 -0.53
N GLY A 45 -3.03 -6.75 0.26
CA GLY A 45 -1.78 -6.50 0.96
C GLY A 45 -0.56 -6.96 0.17
N GLY A 46 0.59 -6.90 0.82
CA GLY A 46 1.88 -7.34 0.28
C GLY A 46 2.96 -6.29 0.41
N PHE A 47 4.20 -6.73 0.39
CA PHE A 47 5.35 -5.89 0.65
C PHE A 47 5.50 -4.77 -0.39
N LEU A 48 6.32 -3.79 -0.06
CA LEU A 48 6.68 -2.66 -0.93
C LEU A 48 7.18 -3.18 -2.29
N GLY A 49 6.71 -2.60 -3.38
CA GLY A 49 7.08 -2.98 -4.75
C GLY A 49 6.42 -4.26 -5.30
N ALA A 50 5.53 -4.93 -4.55
CA ALA A 50 4.86 -6.16 -5.01
C ALA A 50 3.81 -5.95 -6.14
N GLY A 51 3.42 -4.71 -6.42
CA GLY A 51 2.46 -4.36 -7.48
C GLY A 51 1.00 -4.30 -7.01
N LYS A 52 0.77 -3.98 -5.74
CA LYS A 52 -0.57 -3.81 -5.16
C LYS A 52 -1.41 -2.82 -5.94
N THR A 53 -0.95 -1.57 -6.08
CA THR A 53 -1.67 -0.48 -6.75
C THR A 53 -2.08 -0.84 -8.17
N THR A 54 -1.17 -1.45 -8.96
CA THR A 54 -1.48 -1.94 -10.31
C THR A 54 -2.61 -2.97 -10.29
N SER A 55 -2.59 -3.89 -9.33
CA SER A 55 -3.61 -4.92 -9.19
C SER A 55 -4.95 -4.34 -8.74
N VAL A 56 -4.94 -3.35 -7.84
CA VAL A 56 -6.12 -2.61 -7.39
C VAL A 56 -6.78 -1.90 -8.57
N VAL A 57 -6.00 -1.19 -9.41
CA VAL A 57 -6.50 -0.55 -10.64
C VAL A 57 -7.17 -1.57 -11.56
N LYS A 58 -6.49 -2.68 -11.87
CA LYS A 58 -7.01 -3.72 -12.76
C LYS A 58 -8.29 -4.38 -12.23
N LEU A 59 -8.36 -4.60 -10.93
CA LEU A 59 -9.57 -5.12 -10.29
C LEU A 59 -10.71 -4.11 -10.34
N ALA A 60 -10.44 -2.84 -10.00
CA ALA A 60 -11.43 -1.77 -10.05
C ALA A 60 -11.99 -1.57 -11.47
N GLU A 61 -11.12 -1.53 -12.50
CA GLU A 61 -11.52 -1.47 -13.90
C GLU A 61 -12.43 -2.63 -14.30
N ARG A 62 -12.07 -3.86 -13.88
CA ARG A 62 -12.86 -5.04 -14.17
C ARG A 62 -14.26 -4.98 -13.55
N LEU A 63 -14.33 -4.63 -12.25
CA LEU A 63 -15.60 -4.55 -11.52
C LEU A 63 -16.49 -3.43 -12.06
N THR A 64 -15.92 -2.29 -12.39
CA THR A 64 -16.66 -1.18 -13.02
C THR A 64 -17.21 -1.55 -14.41
N LYS A 65 -16.43 -2.29 -15.22
CA LYS A 65 -16.92 -2.83 -16.49
C LYS A 65 -18.07 -3.84 -16.32
N GLN A 66 -18.16 -4.49 -15.18
CA GLN A 66 -19.29 -5.35 -14.78
C GLN A 66 -20.50 -4.57 -14.25
N GLY A 67 -20.44 -3.24 -14.21
CA GLY A 67 -21.50 -2.36 -13.74
C GLY A 67 -21.53 -2.14 -12.22
N LEU A 68 -20.52 -2.61 -11.48
CA LEU A 68 -20.45 -2.43 -10.03
C LEU A 68 -19.83 -1.06 -9.67
N ARG A 69 -20.39 -0.44 -8.64
CA ARG A 69 -19.83 0.78 -8.04
C ARG A 69 -18.69 0.38 -7.10
N VAL A 70 -17.50 0.91 -7.37
CA VAL A 70 -16.27 0.62 -6.64
C VAL A 70 -15.82 1.85 -5.85
N GLY A 71 -15.50 1.67 -4.58
CA GLY A 71 -14.83 2.67 -3.74
C GLY A 71 -13.43 2.18 -3.38
N LEU A 72 -12.43 3.02 -3.53
CA LEU A 72 -11.04 2.69 -3.22
C LEU A 72 -10.60 3.38 -1.93
N ILE A 73 -9.85 2.65 -1.10
CA ILE A 73 -9.26 3.19 0.12
C ILE A 73 -7.76 2.88 0.08
N THR A 74 -6.96 3.93 -0.02
CA THR A 74 -5.50 3.84 0.00
C THR A 74 -4.95 4.26 1.35
N ASN A 75 -3.77 3.76 1.69
CA ASN A 75 -3.13 4.07 2.96
C ASN A 75 -1.63 4.23 2.80
N ASP A 76 -1.10 5.32 3.38
CA ASP A 76 0.33 5.51 3.55
C ASP A 76 0.60 6.26 4.88
N GLN A 77 1.86 6.21 5.32
CA GLN A 77 2.28 6.92 6.53
C GLN A 77 2.63 8.39 6.27
N GLY A 78 2.89 8.79 5.02
CA GLY A 78 3.17 10.16 4.61
C GLY A 78 1.98 10.88 3.99
N SER A 79 2.20 12.11 3.58
CA SER A 79 1.27 12.94 2.80
C SER A 79 1.59 12.90 1.30
N GLU A 80 0.65 13.31 0.46
CA GLU A 80 0.79 13.41 -1.01
C GLU A 80 1.21 12.08 -1.69
N LEU A 81 0.25 11.19 -1.90
CA LEU A 81 0.52 9.84 -2.37
C LEU A 81 0.47 9.70 -3.88
N VAL A 82 1.54 9.13 -4.44
CA VAL A 82 1.57 8.69 -5.84
C VAL A 82 0.42 7.74 -6.14
N ASP A 83 0.15 6.77 -5.27
CA ASP A 83 -0.90 5.76 -5.47
C ASP A 83 -2.29 6.39 -5.58
N THR A 84 -2.64 7.32 -4.70
CA THR A 84 -3.91 8.04 -4.73
C THR A 84 -4.06 8.88 -6.00
N LYS A 85 -3.00 9.58 -6.44
CA LYS A 85 -3.03 10.34 -7.69
C LYS A 85 -3.25 9.44 -8.91
N VAL A 86 -2.59 8.30 -8.98
CA VAL A 86 -2.78 7.31 -10.05
C VAL A 86 -4.23 6.79 -10.08
N LEU A 87 -4.84 6.50 -8.93
CA LEU A 87 -6.22 6.01 -8.87
C LEU A 87 -7.23 7.08 -9.27
N ARG A 88 -7.05 8.31 -8.79
CA ARG A 88 -7.92 9.45 -9.15
C ARG A 88 -7.81 9.85 -10.62
N SER A 89 -6.60 9.81 -11.22
CA SER A 89 -6.42 10.08 -12.65
C SER A 89 -7.16 9.08 -13.54
N ARG A 90 -7.45 7.87 -13.02
CA ARG A 90 -8.27 6.84 -13.67
C ARG A 90 -9.77 7.00 -13.42
N GLY A 91 -10.20 8.05 -12.72
CA GLY A 91 -11.61 8.37 -12.46
C GLY A 91 -12.26 7.58 -11.31
N PHE A 92 -11.49 6.87 -10.47
CA PHE A 92 -12.04 6.13 -9.34
C PHE A 92 -12.32 7.02 -8.14
N ALA A 93 -13.48 6.80 -7.48
CA ALA A 93 -13.78 7.36 -6.17
C ALA A 93 -12.80 6.80 -5.14
N THR A 94 -11.91 7.65 -4.63
CA THR A 94 -10.78 7.23 -3.80
C THR A 94 -10.67 8.11 -2.56
N GLU A 95 -10.67 7.48 -1.38
CA GLU A 95 -10.31 8.09 -0.11
C GLU A 95 -8.91 7.65 0.33
N GLU A 96 -8.16 8.58 0.88
CA GLU A 96 -6.80 8.37 1.35
C GLU A 96 -6.75 8.47 2.87
N ILE A 97 -6.04 7.53 3.51
CA ILE A 97 -5.74 7.58 4.93
C ILE A 97 -4.24 7.85 5.08
N ALA A 98 -3.90 9.07 5.45
CA ALA A 98 -2.54 9.51 5.66
C ALA A 98 -2.14 9.47 7.14
N GLY A 99 -0.83 9.45 7.42
CA GLY A 99 -0.26 9.60 8.76
C GLY A 99 -0.43 8.40 9.68
N GLY A 100 -0.46 7.18 9.13
CA GLY A 100 -0.49 5.92 9.88
C GLY A 100 -1.21 4.80 9.17
N CYS A 101 -0.90 3.55 9.54
CA CYS A 101 -1.46 2.36 8.90
C CYS A 101 -2.93 2.10 9.31
N PHE A 102 -3.66 1.29 8.54
CA PHE A 102 -5.04 0.92 8.80
C PHE A 102 -5.28 0.37 10.21
N CYS A 103 -4.36 -0.41 10.75
CA CYS A 103 -4.45 -0.96 12.09
C CYS A 103 -4.42 0.14 13.18
N CYS A 104 -3.58 1.15 13.03
CA CYS A 104 -3.45 2.27 13.96
C CYS A 104 -4.53 3.34 13.73
N ARG A 105 -5.05 3.43 12.51
CA ARG A 105 -6.05 4.40 12.07
C ARG A 105 -7.38 3.72 11.68
N PHE A 106 -7.79 2.69 12.44
CA PHE A 106 -9.01 1.93 12.13
C PHE A 106 -10.25 2.82 12.01
N ASN A 107 -10.41 3.81 12.89
CA ASN A 107 -11.54 4.74 12.80
C ASN A 107 -11.48 5.57 11.49
N SER A 108 -10.30 5.98 11.04
CA SER A 108 -10.15 6.69 9.75
C SER A 108 -10.51 5.79 8.57
N LEU A 109 -10.26 4.47 8.65
CA LEU A 109 -10.71 3.50 7.64
C LEU A 109 -12.25 3.46 7.57
N VAL A 110 -12.91 3.44 8.71
CA VAL A 110 -14.39 3.49 8.78
C VAL A 110 -14.93 4.81 8.25
N ASP A 111 -14.31 5.93 8.61
CA ASP A 111 -14.69 7.26 8.12
C ASP A 111 -14.53 7.39 6.59
N ALA A 112 -13.45 6.85 6.04
CA ALA A 112 -13.24 6.80 4.59
C ALA A 112 -14.33 5.97 3.88
N ALA A 113 -14.68 4.80 4.43
CA ALA A 113 -15.77 3.99 3.92
C ALA A 113 -17.13 4.72 4.00
N ASN A 114 -17.39 5.47 5.08
CA ASN A 114 -18.59 6.30 5.23
C ASN A 114 -18.66 7.42 4.19
N LYS A 115 -17.56 8.14 3.96
CA LYS A 115 -17.48 9.21 2.94
C LYS A 115 -17.77 8.67 1.55
N LEU A 116 -17.12 7.56 1.17
CA LEU A 116 -17.37 6.89 -0.10
C LEU A 116 -18.83 6.43 -0.21
N THR A 117 -19.40 5.89 0.87
CA THR A 117 -20.81 5.46 0.90
C THR A 117 -21.76 6.64 0.69
N ALA A 118 -21.51 7.78 1.30
CA ALA A 118 -22.31 8.98 1.12
C ALA A 118 -22.24 9.53 -0.31
N ALA A 119 -21.04 9.46 -0.93
CA ALA A 119 -20.78 10.01 -2.27
C ALA A 119 -21.28 9.09 -3.40
N THR A 120 -20.94 7.80 -3.36
CA THR A 120 -21.11 6.89 -4.51
C THR A 120 -21.82 5.59 -4.20
N ARG A 121 -22.07 5.27 -2.92
CA ARG A 121 -22.70 4.01 -2.46
C ARG A 121 -22.03 2.78 -3.07
N PRO A 122 -20.74 2.52 -2.79
CA PRO A 122 -20.03 1.40 -3.41
C PRO A 122 -20.65 0.06 -3.02
N GLU A 123 -20.70 -0.84 -4.01
CA GLU A 123 -21.04 -2.26 -3.78
C GLU A 123 -19.79 -3.05 -3.39
N VAL A 124 -18.62 -2.53 -3.81
CA VAL A 124 -17.32 -3.11 -3.52
C VAL A 124 -16.36 -2.03 -3.02
N PHE A 125 -15.75 -2.26 -1.87
CA PHE A 125 -14.60 -1.51 -1.37
C PHE A 125 -13.34 -2.31 -1.64
N ILE A 126 -12.32 -1.67 -2.21
CA ILE A 126 -10.99 -2.24 -2.36
C ILE A 126 -10.03 -1.41 -1.51
N ALA A 127 -9.39 -2.04 -0.54
CA ALA A 127 -8.47 -1.40 0.38
C ALA A 127 -7.03 -1.86 0.13
N GLU A 128 -6.13 -0.89 -0.03
CA GLU A 128 -4.69 -1.11 -0.16
C GLU A 128 -3.98 -0.62 1.11
N PRO A 129 -3.55 -1.53 1.99
CA PRO A 129 -2.78 -1.17 3.18
C PRO A 129 -1.34 -0.77 2.83
N VAL A 130 -0.67 -0.09 3.75
CA VAL A 130 0.76 0.22 3.67
C VAL A 130 1.57 -1.05 3.44
N GLY A 131 2.59 -0.97 2.58
CA GLY A 131 3.38 -2.13 2.17
C GLY A 131 4.22 -2.77 3.28
N SER A 132 4.43 -2.12 4.42
CA SER A 132 5.06 -2.68 5.61
C SER A 132 4.08 -3.18 6.67
N CYS A 133 2.75 -3.04 6.46
CA CYS A 133 1.77 -3.49 7.44
C CYS A 133 1.62 -5.01 7.47
N THR A 134 1.50 -5.55 8.66
CA THR A 134 1.13 -6.94 8.95
C THR A 134 0.15 -7.01 10.14
N ASP A 135 -0.34 -8.20 10.50
CA ASP A 135 -1.40 -8.43 11.50
C ASP A 135 -2.76 -7.85 11.08
N LEU A 136 -2.97 -7.68 9.78
CA LEU A 136 -4.16 -7.05 9.20
C LEU A 136 -5.44 -7.87 9.45
N VAL A 137 -5.33 -9.19 9.56
CA VAL A 137 -6.48 -10.06 9.91
C VAL A 137 -6.99 -9.71 11.30
N ALA A 138 -6.12 -9.69 12.31
CA ALA A 138 -6.50 -9.42 13.68
C ALA A 138 -6.87 -7.96 13.95
N THR A 139 -6.28 -7.02 13.19
CA THR A 139 -6.38 -5.59 13.49
C THR A 139 -7.34 -4.83 12.57
N VAL A 140 -7.69 -5.41 11.43
CA VAL A 140 -8.60 -4.78 10.45
C VAL A 140 -9.79 -5.68 10.13
N THR A 141 -9.58 -6.90 9.55
CA THR A 141 -10.72 -7.68 9.04
C THR A 141 -11.61 -8.24 10.15
N TYR A 142 -11.04 -8.70 11.24
CA TYR A 142 -11.84 -9.18 12.38
C TYR A 142 -12.57 -8.04 13.12
N PRO A 143 -11.96 -6.89 13.40
CA PRO A 143 -12.69 -5.72 13.88
C PRO A 143 -13.82 -5.27 12.96
N LEU A 144 -13.59 -5.22 11.63
CA LEU A 144 -14.65 -4.90 10.67
C LEU A 144 -15.79 -5.92 10.74
N ARG A 145 -15.49 -7.23 10.79
CA ARG A 145 -16.49 -8.29 10.91
C ARG A 145 -17.28 -8.19 12.20
N ARG A 146 -16.60 -7.98 13.32
CA ARG A 146 -17.24 -7.91 14.64
C ARG A 146 -18.10 -6.68 14.84
N ILE A 147 -17.64 -5.52 14.38
CA ILE A 147 -18.29 -4.23 14.65
C ILE A 147 -19.30 -3.89 13.55
N TYR A 148 -18.99 -4.25 12.29
CA TYR A 148 -19.73 -3.86 11.09
C TYR A 148 -20.15 -5.04 10.20
N GLY A 149 -20.18 -6.27 10.75
CA GLY A 149 -20.47 -7.49 9.99
C GLY A 149 -21.83 -7.51 9.30
N ASP A 150 -22.77 -6.68 9.73
CA ASP A 150 -24.05 -6.50 9.06
C ASP A 150 -23.94 -5.65 7.78
N ASN A 151 -22.84 -4.92 7.60
CA ASN A 151 -22.62 -4.01 6.49
C ASN A 151 -21.67 -4.57 5.44
N PHE A 152 -20.80 -5.54 5.80
CA PHE A 152 -19.76 -6.03 4.92
C PHE A 152 -19.68 -7.55 4.79
N PHE A 153 -19.40 -8.00 3.56
CA PHE A 153 -18.81 -9.31 3.30
C PHE A 153 -17.28 -9.13 3.20
N ILE A 154 -16.53 -9.75 4.09
CA ILE A 154 -15.08 -9.66 4.11
C ILE A 154 -14.51 -10.75 3.19
N ALA A 155 -13.82 -10.35 2.15
CA ALA A 155 -13.16 -11.28 1.23
C ALA A 155 -11.87 -11.87 1.82
N PRO A 156 -11.37 -12.99 1.28
CA PRO A 156 -10.05 -13.53 1.65
C PRO A 156 -8.93 -12.48 1.47
N LEU A 157 -8.05 -12.36 2.47
CA LEU A 157 -6.89 -11.47 2.39
C LEU A 157 -5.92 -11.97 1.32
N SER A 158 -5.69 -11.16 0.30
CA SER A 158 -4.68 -11.42 -0.72
C SER A 158 -3.39 -10.68 -0.40
N VAL A 159 -2.26 -11.38 -0.40
CA VAL A 159 -0.92 -10.83 -0.20
C VAL A 159 -0.08 -11.05 -1.46
N LEU A 160 0.33 -9.95 -2.10
CA LEU A 160 1.14 -9.99 -3.30
C LEU A 160 2.62 -10.11 -2.97
N VAL A 161 3.36 -10.87 -3.77
CA VAL A 161 4.82 -10.95 -3.71
C VAL A 161 5.45 -10.59 -5.06
N ASP A 162 6.54 -9.80 -5.01
CA ASP A 162 7.46 -9.68 -6.12
C ASP A 162 8.24 -10.98 -6.25
N PRO A 163 8.28 -11.65 -7.43
CA PRO A 163 8.77 -13.01 -7.54
C PRO A 163 10.28 -13.11 -7.35
N ILE A 164 11.05 -12.11 -7.78
CA ILE A 164 12.50 -12.11 -7.61
C ILE A 164 12.86 -11.90 -6.14
N ARG A 165 12.20 -10.94 -5.48
CA ARG A 165 12.38 -10.72 -4.03
C ARG A 165 12.00 -11.97 -3.23
N ALA A 166 10.86 -12.59 -3.55
CA ALA A 166 10.44 -13.83 -2.90
C ALA A 166 11.47 -14.94 -3.06
N ARG A 167 12.02 -15.15 -4.28
CA ARG A 167 13.07 -16.15 -4.51
C ARG A 167 14.30 -15.90 -3.65
N ARG A 168 14.72 -14.65 -3.45
CA ARG A 168 15.86 -14.29 -2.58
C ARG A 168 15.57 -14.51 -1.11
N VAL A 169 14.37 -14.08 -0.65
CA VAL A 169 13.93 -14.28 0.73
C VAL A 169 13.88 -15.77 1.11
N PHE A 170 13.45 -16.62 0.18
CA PHE A 170 13.33 -18.07 0.39
C PHE A 170 14.55 -18.88 -0.07
N GLY A 171 15.66 -18.22 -0.39
CA GLY A 171 16.95 -18.88 -0.70
C GLY A 171 17.00 -19.57 -2.05
N LEU A 172 16.09 -19.28 -2.97
CA LEU A 172 16.05 -19.82 -4.33
C LEU A 172 16.91 -19.03 -5.31
N GLU A 173 17.35 -17.84 -4.93
CA GLU A 173 18.18 -16.94 -5.73
C GLU A 173 19.13 -16.15 -4.83
N ARG A 174 20.35 -15.90 -5.31
CA ARG A 174 21.30 -14.99 -4.64
C ARG A 174 21.03 -13.55 -5.08
N GLY A 175 21.31 -12.57 -4.22
CA GLY A 175 21.17 -11.14 -4.53
C GLY A 175 20.95 -10.32 -3.26
N GLY A 176 20.76 -9.01 -3.42
CA GLY A 176 20.43 -8.10 -2.35
C GLY A 176 19.13 -8.53 -1.64
N LYS A 177 19.13 -8.47 -0.33
CA LYS A 177 17.99 -8.75 0.53
C LYS A 177 18.02 -7.84 1.73
N PHE A 178 16.87 -7.60 2.30
CA PHE A 178 16.70 -6.87 3.54
C PHE A 178 17.27 -7.64 4.75
N SER A 179 17.52 -6.92 5.84
CA SER A 179 17.87 -7.50 7.13
C SER A 179 16.78 -8.45 7.65
N GLU A 180 17.16 -9.34 8.56
CA GLU A 180 16.22 -10.32 9.14
C GLU A 180 15.03 -9.65 9.85
N LYS A 181 15.19 -8.43 10.38
CA LYS A 181 14.10 -7.68 11.03
C LYS A 181 13.07 -7.19 9.99
N VAL A 182 13.51 -6.70 8.85
CA VAL A 182 12.60 -6.32 7.74
C VAL A 182 11.98 -7.59 7.13
N LEU A 183 12.75 -8.68 6.99
CA LEU A 183 12.24 -9.95 6.51
C LEU A 183 11.23 -10.60 7.46
N TYR A 184 11.27 -10.30 8.76
CA TYR A 184 10.23 -10.70 9.70
C TYR A 184 8.86 -10.15 9.26
N ILE A 185 8.77 -8.87 8.91
CA ILE A 185 7.52 -8.26 8.40
C ILE A 185 7.04 -8.98 7.14
N TYR A 186 7.96 -9.19 6.17
CA TYR A 186 7.65 -9.87 4.92
C TYR A 186 7.04 -11.26 5.16
N ARG A 187 7.64 -12.06 6.06
CA ARG A 187 7.16 -13.40 6.39
C ARG A 187 5.82 -13.37 7.11
N LYS A 188 5.61 -12.43 8.03
CA LYS A 188 4.35 -12.26 8.75
C LYS A 188 3.19 -11.89 7.83
N GLN A 189 3.42 -11.09 6.79
CA GLN A 189 2.41 -10.81 5.77
C GLN A 189 1.95 -12.11 5.06
N LEU A 190 2.88 -13.01 4.75
CA LEU A 190 2.55 -14.28 4.09
C LEU A 190 1.90 -15.29 5.04
N GLU A 191 2.28 -15.29 6.33
CA GLU A 191 1.68 -16.14 7.36
C GLU A 191 0.19 -15.82 7.59
N GLU A 192 -0.20 -14.54 7.50
CA GLU A 192 -1.59 -14.12 7.65
C GLU A 192 -2.44 -14.23 6.38
N ALA A 193 -1.83 -14.44 5.21
CA ALA A 193 -2.53 -14.49 3.93
C ALA A 193 -3.52 -15.66 3.84
N ASP A 194 -4.70 -15.40 3.29
CA ASP A 194 -5.61 -16.45 2.79
C ASP A 194 -5.21 -16.84 1.36
N ILE A 195 -4.70 -15.88 0.61
CA ILE A 195 -4.25 -16.02 -0.77
C ILE A 195 -2.88 -15.36 -0.91
N VAL A 196 -1.88 -16.08 -1.38
CA VAL A 196 -0.59 -15.53 -1.81
C VAL A 196 -0.59 -15.40 -3.32
N VAL A 197 -0.29 -14.21 -3.82
CA VAL A 197 -0.28 -13.92 -5.25
C VAL A 197 1.15 -13.66 -5.71
N ILE A 198 1.72 -14.58 -6.45
CA ILE A 198 3.00 -14.39 -7.15
C ILE A 198 2.72 -13.47 -8.33
N ASN A 199 2.95 -12.17 -8.14
CA ASN A 199 2.78 -11.18 -9.20
C ASN A 199 4.02 -11.11 -10.07
N LYS A 200 3.93 -10.42 -11.23
CA LYS A 200 5.03 -10.29 -12.20
C LYS A 200 5.61 -11.65 -12.63
N CYS A 201 4.76 -12.68 -12.73
CA CYS A 201 5.18 -14.02 -13.10
C CYS A 201 5.82 -14.09 -14.50
N ASP A 202 5.62 -13.05 -15.32
CA ASP A 202 6.29 -12.84 -16.62
C ASP A 202 7.80 -12.63 -16.51
N LEU A 203 8.33 -12.30 -15.30
CA LEU A 203 9.77 -12.21 -15.02
C LEU A 203 10.43 -13.56 -14.76
N LEU A 204 9.67 -14.65 -14.66
CA LEU A 204 10.15 -15.99 -14.35
C LEU A 204 9.92 -16.95 -15.49
N ASP A 205 10.87 -17.85 -15.74
CA ASP A 205 10.61 -19.04 -16.56
C ASP A 205 9.73 -20.07 -15.81
N ALA A 206 9.31 -21.12 -16.52
CA ALA A 206 8.42 -22.15 -15.99
C ALA A 206 9.01 -22.89 -14.77
N SER A 207 10.32 -23.22 -14.80
CA SER A 207 11.01 -23.91 -13.71
C SER A 207 11.09 -23.02 -12.46
N GLN A 208 11.46 -21.77 -12.64
CA GLN A 208 11.53 -20.78 -11.56
C GLN A 208 10.17 -20.56 -10.90
N ARG A 209 9.09 -20.47 -11.69
CA ARG A 209 7.70 -20.38 -11.18
C ARG A 209 7.32 -21.60 -10.36
N GLN A 210 7.59 -22.79 -10.88
CA GLN A 210 7.29 -24.04 -10.18
C GLN A 210 8.06 -24.15 -8.86
N MET A 211 9.35 -23.82 -8.84
CA MET A 211 10.16 -23.84 -7.61
C MET A 211 9.64 -22.84 -6.57
N LEU A 212 9.35 -21.60 -6.97
CA LEU A 212 8.81 -20.60 -6.06
C LEU A 212 7.43 -20.99 -5.52
N ARG A 213 6.54 -21.45 -6.38
CA ARG A 213 5.21 -21.94 -6.01
C ARG A 213 5.32 -23.09 -4.99
N GLY A 214 6.17 -24.10 -5.28
CA GLY A 214 6.38 -25.24 -4.40
C GLY A 214 6.91 -24.81 -3.02
N LYS A 215 7.85 -23.87 -3.00
CA LYS A 215 8.42 -23.32 -1.76
C LYS A 215 7.37 -22.58 -0.93
N LEU A 216 6.59 -21.71 -1.54
CA LEU A 216 5.52 -20.97 -0.87
C LEU A 216 4.40 -21.90 -0.36
N THR A 217 4.01 -22.90 -1.14
CA THR A 217 3.01 -23.91 -0.71
C THR A 217 3.49 -24.70 0.51
N ALA A 218 4.79 -25.05 0.55
CA ALA A 218 5.35 -25.79 1.69
C ALA A 218 5.46 -24.92 2.96
N GLU A 219 5.83 -23.65 2.83
CA GLU A 219 5.97 -22.75 3.99
C GLU A 219 4.64 -22.16 4.48
N PHE A 220 3.69 -21.94 3.56
CA PHE A 220 2.37 -21.36 3.86
C PHE A 220 1.23 -22.26 3.38
N PRO A 221 1.07 -23.48 3.96
CA PRO A 221 0.15 -24.50 3.45
C PRO A 221 -1.33 -24.12 3.56
N ARG A 222 -1.65 -23.05 4.29
CA ARG A 222 -3.03 -22.55 4.43
C ARG A 222 -3.44 -21.60 3.31
N ALA A 223 -2.47 -21.00 2.61
CA ALA A 223 -2.74 -20.02 1.57
C ALA A 223 -2.95 -20.68 0.22
N GLU A 224 -3.96 -20.25 -0.52
CA GLU A 224 -4.05 -20.55 -1.94
C GLU A 224 -2.99 -19.75 -2.70
N ILE A 225 -2.32 -20.36 -3.69
CA ILE A 225 -1.29 -19.69 -4.47
C ILE A 225 -1.80 -19.38 -5.88
N PHE A 226 -1.79 -18.11 -6.25
CA PHE A 226 -2.05 -17.64 -7.61
C PHE A 226 -0.78 -17.10 -8.26
N GLU A 227 -0.65 -17.29 -9.56
CA GLU A 227 0.41 -16.74 -10.40
C GLU A 227 -0.20 -15.74 -11.37
N VAL A 228 0.24 -14.49 -11.32
CA VAL A 228 -0.35 -13.43 -12.13
C VAL A 228 0.72 -12.50 -12.71
N SER A 229 0.36 -11.78 -13.76
CA SER A 229 1.11 -10.63 -14.24
C SER A 229 0.19 -9.41 -14.31
N GLY A 230 0.43 -8.43 -13.46
CA GLY A 230 -0.26 -7.15 -13.53
C GLY A 230 -0.01 -6.40 -14.84
N ARG A 231 1.14 -6.65 -15.51
CA ARG A 231 1.49 -6.06 -16.80
C ARG A 231 0.68 -6.67 -17.94
N SER A 232 0.76 -7.99 -18.13
CA SER A 232 0.10 -8.69 -19.26
C SER A 232 -1.36 -9.03 -19.01
N GLY A 233 -1.82 -9.01 -17.75
CA GLY A 233 -3.15 -9.46 -17.35
C GLY A 233 -3.26 -10.98 -17.14
N ALA A 234 -2.21 -11.74 -17.39
CA ALA A 234 -2.21 -13.20 -17.22
C ALA A 234 -2.55 -13.57 -15.76
N GLY A 235 -3.43 -14.58 -15.59
CA GLY A 235 -3.82 -15.11 -14.28
C GLY A 235 -4.73 -14.21 -13.43
N LEU A 236 -4.88 -12.92 -13.75
CA LEU A 236 -5.69 -11.97 -12.96
C LEU A 236 -7.15 -12.41 -12.86
N GLY A 237 -7.71 -12.97 -13.96
CA GLY A 237 -9.10 -13.39 -14.01
C GLY A 237 -9.47 -14.35 -12.89
N SER A 238 -8.76 -15.47 -12.79
CA SER A 238 -9.01 -16.52 -11.80
C SER A 238 -8.85 -16.01 -10.35
N TRP A 239 -7.82 -15.20 -10.09
CA TRP A 239 -7.63 -14.59 -8.78
C TRP A 239 -8.77 -13.63 -8.44
N PHE A 240 -9.12 -12.72 -9.36
CA PHE A 240 -10.20 -11.76 -9.15
C PHE A 240 -11.55 -12.44 -8.93
N ASP A 241 -11.87 -13.48 -9.68
CA ASP A 241 -13.09 -14.28 -9.49
C ASP A 241 -13.11 -14.89 -8.08
N ARG A 242 -11.97 -15.46 -7.64
CA ARG A 242 -11.84 -16.07 -6.32
C ARG A 242 -12.12 -15.07 -5.18
N ILE A 243 -11.50 -13.89 -5.20
CA ILE A 243 -11.66 -12.90 -4.13
C ILE A 243 -13.01 -12.16 -4.17
N THR A 244 -13.63 -12.08 -5.32
CA THR A 244 -14.95 -11.44 -5.44
C THR A 244 -16.10 -12.39 -5.10
N ALA A 245 -15.93 -13.70 -5.23
CA ALA A 245 -16.95 -14.70 -4.91
C ALA A 245 -16.87 -15.19 -3.46
N ALA A 246 -15.67 -15.32 -2.89
CA ALA A 246 -15.46 -15.95 -1.60
C ALA A 246 -15.59 -14.99 -0.41
N GLU A 247 -15.87 -15.58 0.74
CA GLU A 247 -15.80 -14.91 2.04
C GLU A 247 -14.62 -15.46 2.84
N GLN A 248 -13.96 -14.61 3.63
CA GLN A 248 -12.83 -14.99 4.46
C GLN A 248 -13.27 -16.01 5.52
N THR A 249 -12.58 -17.13 5.60
CA THR A 249 -12.80 -18.14 6.63
C THR A 249 -12.23 -17.66 7.96
N ALA A 250 -13.02 -17.75 9.01
CA ALA A 250 -12.56 -17.41 10.36
C ALA A 250 -11.51 -18.43 10.85
N ARG A 251 -10.42 -17.91 11.39
CA ARG A 251 -9.32 -18.68 11.97
C ARG A 251 -8.67 -17.94 13.13
N ALA A 252 -7.86 -18.63 13.94
CA ALA A 252 -7.03 -17.95 14.93
C ALA A 252 -6.04 -17.00 14.21
N ALA A 253 -5.92 -15.79 14.71
CA ALA A 253 -4.93 -14.86 14.21
C ALA A 253 -3.52 -15.36 14.54
N MET A 254 -2.55 -14.97 13.72
CA MET A 254 -1.15 -15.31 13.99
C MET A 254 -0.62 -14.58 15.22
N GLU A 255 0.46 -15.09 15.79
CA GLU A 255 1.22 -14.38 16.81
C GLU A 255 2.18 -13.38 16.19
N VAL A 256 2.22 -12.16 16.72
CA VAL A 256 3.11 -11.09 16.27
C VAL A 256 3.91 -10.54 17.45
N ASN A 257 5.22 -10.53 17.29
CA ASN A 257 6.10 -9.76 18.17
C ASN A 257 6.17 -8.31 17.70
N TYR A 258 5.45 -7.43 18.38
CA TYR A 258 5.35 -6.02 18.01
C TYR A 258 6.64 -5.23 18.24
N GLU A 259 7.56 -5.69 19.10
CA GLU A 259 8.88 -5.07 19.24
C GLU A 259 9.72 -5.34 17.98
N LEU A 260 9.79 -6.60 17.56
CA LEU A 260 10.52 -6.99 16.35
C LEU A 260 9.89 -6.37 15.09
N TYR A 261 8.55 -6.27 15.06
CA TYR A 261 7.83 -5.57 14.00
C TYR A 261 8.22 -4.09 13.94
N ALA A 262 8.19 -3.39 15.08
CA ALA A 262 8.58 -1.98 15.17
C ALA A 262 10.05 -1.76 14.78
N GLU A 263 10.95 -2.64 15.20
CA GLU A 263 12.37 -2.58 14.82
C GLU A 263 12.56 -2.76 13.31
N GLY A 264 11.81 -3.68 12.69
CA GLY A 264 11.86 -3.89 11.24
C GLY A 264 11.32 -2.69 10.46
N GLU A 265 10.21 -2.08 10.89
CA GLU A 265 9.69 -0.86 10.27
C GLU A 265 10.66 0.33 10.44
N ALA A 266 11.28 0.46 11.62
CA ALA A 266 12.24 1.52 11.88
C ALA A 266 13.53 1.44 11.05
N LEU A 267 13.87 0.28 10.49
CA LEU A 267 14.99 0.13 9.55
C LEU A 267 14.67 0.66 8.15
N LEU A 268 13.39 0.72 7.79
CA LEU A 268 12.95 1.30 6.52
C LEU A 268 12.88 2.83 6.68
N GLY A 269 13.78 3.55 6.04
CA GLY A 269 13.67 4.99 5.86
C GLY A 269 12.54 5.33 4.90
N TRP A 270 11.81 6.39 5.22
CA TRP A 270 10.69 6.92 4.46
C TRP A 270 11.01 8.33 4.00
N LEU A 271 10.76 8.61 2.73
CA LEU A 271 10.86 9.95 2.19
C LEU A 271 9.70 10.21 1.25
N ASN A 272 9.05 11.34 1.41
CA ASN A 272 8.11 11.92 0.46
C ASN A 272 8.61 13.32 0.09
N GLY A 273 8.63 13.63 -1.19
CA GLY A 273 9.10 14.91 -1.68
C GLY A 273 8.23 15.43 -2.81
N THR A 274 8.16 16.74 -2.90
CA THR A 274 7.51 17.46 -3.99
C THR A 274 8.53 18.40 -4.61
N VAL A 275 8.72 18.26 -5.93
CA VAL A 275 9.65 19.07 -6.72
C VAL A 275 8.87 19.80 -7.80
N ARG A 276 9.05 21.10 -7.89
CA ARG A 276 8.62 21.88 -9.04
C ARG A 276 9.65 21.78 -10.13
N LEU A 277 9.24 21.32 -11.32
CA LEU A 277 10.07 21.31 -12.52
C LEU A 277 9.53 22.34 -13.52
N GLU A 278 10.40 23.19 -14.04
CA GLU A 278 10.05 24.20 -15.02
C GLU A 278 11.23 24.53 -15.93
N ASP A 279 10.95 24.77 -17.19
CA ASP A 279 11.91 25.27 -18.19
C ASP A 279 11.20 26.27 -19.13
N ARG A 280 11.95 27.20 -19.68
CA ARG A 280 11.45 28.13 -20.74
C ARG A 280 11.14 27.43 -22.06
N LYS A 281 11.68 26.23 -22.26
CA LYS A 281 11.45 25.35 -23.40
C LYS A 281 10.81 24.05 -22.91
N ALA A 282 9.91 23.52 -23.72
CA ALA A 282 9.34 22.22 -23.42
C ALA A 282 10.42 21.15 -23.30
N PHE A 283 10.35 20.33 -22.24
CA PHE A 283 11.25 19.23 -21.94
C PHE A 283 10.51 17.88 -21.91
N ASP A 284 11.24 16.80 -22.16
CA ASP A 284 10.71 15.44 -22.04
C ASP A 284 10.72 15.02 -20.55
N ALA A 285 9.55 15.05 -19.92
CA ALA A 285 9.39 14.68 -18.53
C ALA A 285 9.68 13.18 -18.28
N ASN A 286 9.46 12.30 -19.27
CA ASN A 286 9.76 10.88 -19.13
C ASN A 286 11.28 10.67 -18.98
N ALA A 287 12.06 11.33 -19.85
CA ALA A 287 13.53 11.29 -19.77
C ALA A 287 14.06 11.86 -18.46
N VAL A 288 13.47 12.96 -17.95
CA VAL A 288 13.81 13.54 -16.64
C VAL A 288 13.53 12.55 -15.52
N LEU A 289 12.39 11.87 -15.53
CA LEU A 289 12.05 10.86 -14.52
C LEU A 289 13.01 9.68 -14.56
N GLU A 290 13.38 9.17 -15.72
CA GLU A 290 14.34 8.07 -15.88
C GLU A 290 15.71 8.44 -15.31
N GLN A 291 16.22 9.63 -15.62
CA GLN A 291 17.49 10.13 -15.10
C GLN A 291 17.46 10.32 -13.58
N LEU A 292 16.38 10.90 -13.04
CA LEU A 292 16.22 11.04 -11.59
C LEU A 292 16.19 9.70 -10.88
N ALA A 293 15.40 8.76 -11.39
CA ALA A 293 15.31 7.42 -10.81
C ALA A 293 16.66 6.70 -10.82
N GLY A 294 17.39 6.77 -11.94
CA GLY A 294 18.73 6.21 -12.08
C GLY A 294 19.74 6.86 -11.13
N ALA A 295 19.72 8.19 -11.00
CA ALA A 295 20.61 8.92 -10.10
C ALA A 295 20.34 8.59 -8.62
N ILE A 296 19.06 8.50 -8.21
CA ILE A 296 18.69 8.09 -6.85
C ILE A 296 19.12 6.65 -6.60
N GLN A 297 18.87 5.73 -7.54
CA GLN A 297 19.28 4.32 -7.45
C GLN A 297 20.77 4.17 -7.23
N GLU A 298 21.61 4.86 -8.01
CA GLU A 298 23.06 4.76 -7.91
C GLU A 298 23.58 5.28 -6.57
N ARG A 299 23.02 6.37 -6.05
CA ARG A 299 23.37 6.91 -4.73
C ARG A 299 23.02 5.94 -3.61
N LEU A 300 21.82 5.34 -3.66
CA LEU A 300 21.41 4.35 -2.68
C LEU A 300 22.27 3.09 -2.76
N ARG A 301 22.62 2.65 -3.97
CA ARG A 301 23.55 1.52 -4.18
C ARG A 301 24.93 1.82 -3.59
N SER A 302 25.45 3.03 -3.80
CA SER A 302 26.74 3.46 -3.25
C SER A 302 26.72 3.57 -1.72
N ALA A 303 25.55 3.77 -1.12
CA ALA A 303 25.36 3.80 0.33
C ALA A 303 25.00 2.42 0.93
N ASP A 304 25.08 1.33 0.14
CA ASP A 304 24.66 -0.04 0.52
C ASP A 304 23.23 -0.11 1.07
N ALA A 305 22.34 0.74 0.54
CA ALA A 305 20.95 0.83 0.94
C ALA A 305 20.07 -0.02 0.02
N GLU A 306 19.29 -0.97 0.56
CA GLU A 306 18.39 -1.80 -0.25
C GLU A 306 17.06 -1.07 -0.50
N VAL A 307 16.75 -0.83 -1.78
CA VAL A 307 15.51 -0.18 -2.20
C VAL A 307 14.32 -1.10 -1.98
N ALA A 308 13.36 -0.64 -1.19
CA ALA A 308 12.07 -1.29 -1.06
C ALA A 308 11.13 -0.89 -2.21
N HIS A 309 10.97 0.41 -2.45
CA HIS A 309 10.48 0.99 -3.70
C HIS A 309 10.81 2.49 -3.81
N LEU A 310 10.96 2.96 -5.04
CA LEU A 310 10.87 4.35 -5.44
C LEU A 310 9.71 4.47 -6.41
N LYS A 311 8.77 5.38 -6.13
CA LYS A 311 7.70 5.79 -7.05
C LYS A 311 7.79 7.27 -7.29
N MET A 312 7.69 7.69 -8.54
CA MET A 312 7.62 9.10 -8.89
C MET A 312 6.47 9.33 -9.86
N THR A 313 5.75 10.42 -9.65
CA THR A 313 4.66 10.86 -10.53
C THR A 313 4.87 12.31 -10.88
N PHE A 314 4.92 12.61 -12.16
CA PHE A 314 4.95 13.96 -12.68
C PHE A 314 3.58 14.33 -13.25
N SER A 315 3.06 15.47 -12.82
CA SER A 315 1.79 16.04 -13.29
C SER A 315 2.08 17.38 -13.96
N PRO A 316 1.90 17.52 -15.29
CA PRO A 316 2.13 18.77 -15.99
C PRO A 316 1.09 19.82 -15.61
N ASP A 317 1.47 21.09 -15.64
CA ASP A 317 0.53 22.18 -15.49
C ASP A 317 -0.40 22.29 -16.73
N GLY A 318 -1.67 22.55 -16.48
CA GLY A 318 -2.67 22.65 -17.56
C GLY A 318 -3.01 21.33 -18.24
N GLY A 319 -2.45 20.19 -17.78
CA GLY A 319 -2.81 18.85 -18.27
C GLY A 319 -4.21 18.45 -17.82
N LEU A 320 -4.97 17.78 -18.70
CA LEU A 320 -6.32 17.27 -18.43
C LEU A 320 -6.32 15.98 -17.60
N GLY A 321 -5.34 15.81 -16.69
CA GLY A 321 -5.19 14.63 -15.86
C GLY A 321 -4.13 13.64 -16.35
N ASP A 322 -3.40 13.94 -17.40
CA ASP A 322 -2.26 13.15 -17.87
C ASP A 322 -1.10 13.23 -16.88
N ILE A 323 -0.48 12.10 -16.62
CA ILE A 323 0.65 11.99 -15.68
C ILE A 323 1.72 11.06 -16.25
N ALA A 324 2.99 11.32 -15.92
CA ALA A 324 4.05 10.33 -16.08
C ALA A 324 4.29 9.62 -14.75
N VAL A 325 4.51 8.32 -14.79
CA VAL A 325 4.76 7.49 -13.60
C VAL A 325 5.95 6.57 -13.83
N ILE A 326 6.94 6.61 -12.93
CA ILE A 326 8.08 5.70 -12.94
C ILE A 326 8.20 4.96 -11.60
N ASN A 327 8.65 3.71 -11.66
CA ASN A 327 8.81 2.85 -10.50
C ASN A 327 10.18 2.17 -10.50
N LEU A 328 10.78 2.05 -9.31
CA LEU A 328 11.92 1.20 -9.05
C LEU A 328 11.65 0.36 -7.79
N VAL A 329 11.86 -0.95 -7.87
CA VAL A 329 11.47 -1.90 -6.80
C VAL A 329 12.65 -2.64 -6.17
N ARG A 330 13.85 -2.53 -6.72
CA ARG A 330 15.09 -3.15 -6.22
C ARG A 330 16.31 -2.45 -6.81
N ASN A 331 17.46 -2.57 -6.13
CA ASN A 331 18.72 -1.97 -6.59
C ASN A 331 19.24 -2.53 -7.93
N ASP A 332 18.92 -3.77 -8.27
CA ASP A 332 19.33 -4.45 -9.49
C ASP A 332 18.28 -4.45 -10.60
N TYR A 333 17.25 -3.63 -10.45
CA TYR A 333 16.18 -3.47 -11.44
C TYR A 333 16.36 -2.16 -12.21
N ILE A 334 15.88 -2.12 -13.43
CA ILE A 334 15.87 -0.89 -14.22
C ILE A 334 14.60 -0.10 -13.85
N PRO A 335 14.70 1.21 -13.58
CA PRO A 335 13.53 2.03 -13.38
C PRO A 335 12.55 1.91 -14.55
N GLU A 336 11.27 1.64 -14.25
CA GLU A 336 10.26 1.33 -15.26
C GLU A 336 9.23 2.44 -15.36
N VAL A 337 9.12 3.08 -16.53
CA VAL A 337 8.03 4.00 -16.85
C VAL A 337 6.76 3.19 -17.05
N SER A 338 5.83 3.28 -16.10
CA SER A 338 4.55 2.58 -16.14
C SER A 338 3.43 3.38 -16.82
N GLN A 339 3.60 4.70 -16.92
CA GLN A 339 2.76 5.63 -17.67
C GLN A 339 3.64 6.76 -18.17
N ALA A 340 3.62 7.03 -19.47
CA ALA A 340 4.39 8.08 -20.11
C ALA A 340 3.48 9.25 -20.55
N LEU A 341 4.03 10.46 -20.58
CA LEU A 341 3.42 11.58 -21.30
C LEU A 341 3.75 11.48 -22.80
N GLU A 342 2.78 11.77 -23.63
CA GLU A 342 2.95 11.72 -25.09
C GLU A 342 3.71 12.92 -25.65
N HIS A 343 3.66 14.05 -24.93
CA HIS A 343 4.23 15.32 -25.40
C HIS A 343 5.16 15.96 -24.37
N PRO A 344 6.20 16.67 -24.81
CA PRO A 344 7.01 17.52 -23.94
C PRO A 344 6.17 18.60 -23.25
N VAL A 345 6.63 19.03 -22.09
CA VAL A 345 5.93 19.97 -21.19
C VAL A 345 6.87 21.07 -20.73
N GLU A 346 6.33 22.25 -20.36
CA GLU A 346 7.15 23.39 -19.90
C GLU A 346 7.27 23.42 -18.37
N SER A 347 6.28 22.87 -17.65
CA SER A 347 6.28 22.88 -16.19
C SER A 347 5.36 21.83 -15.60
N GLY A 348 5.60 21.49 -14.34
CA GLY A 348 4.73 20.58 -13.59
C GLY A 348 5.26 20.26 -12.21
N GLN A 349 4.48 19.48 -11.49
CA GLN A 349 4.80 19.00 -10.15
C GLN A 349 5.23 17.54 -10.20
N LEU A 350 6.39 17.24 -9.64
CA LEU A 350 6.91 15.89 -9.42
C LEU A 350 6.72 15.51 -7.96
N ILE A 351 6.08 14.37 -7.72
CA ILE A 351 6.01 13.73 -6.40
C ILE A 351 6.94 12.54 -6.37
N ILE A 352 7.70 12.42 -5.28
CA ILE A 352 8.67 11.36 -5.02
C ILE A 352 8.28 10.64 -3.74
N ASN A 353 8.01 9.34 -3.83
CA ASN A 353 7.87 8.47 -2.67
C ASN A 353 8.98 7.41 -2.70
N LEU A 354 9.90 7.48 -1.75
CA LEU A 354 11.05 6.57 -1.63
C LEU A 354 11.02 5.84 -0.29
N ARG A 355 11.24 4.52 -0.35
CA ARG A 355 11.36 3.63 0.81
C ARG A 355 12.55 2.73 0.58
N ALA A 356 13.49 2.71 1.52
CA ALA A 356 14.68 1.85 1.46
C ALA A 356 15.14 1.47 2.86
N GLU A 357 15.85 0.37 2.99
CA GLU A 357 16.53 0.03 4.25
C GLU A 357 17.78 0.88 4.39
N ALA A 358 17.57 2.08 4.91
CA ALA A 358 18.60 3.10 5.15
C ALA A 358 18.08 4.13 6.16
N SER A 359 18.96 5.04 6.61
CA SER A 359 18.51 6.17 7.42
C SER A 359 17.75 7.19 6.56
N PRO A 360 16.79 7.93 7.14
CA PRO A 360 16.08 8.97 6.42
C PRO A 360 17.00 10.04 5.81
N GLU A 361 18.14 10.32 6.44
CA GLU A 361 19.15 11.27 5.96
C GLU A 361 19.79 10.79 4.67
N VAL A 362 20.10 9.49 4.56
CA VAL A 362 20.64 8.89 3.31
C VAL A 362 19.62 9.03 2.17
N LEU A 363 18.34 8.85 2.44
CA LEU A 363 17.29 9.03 1.45
C LEU A 363 17.19 10.49 1.00
N ARG A 364 17.22 11.43 1.98
CA ARG A 364 17.22 12.86 1.70
C ARG A 364 18.39 13.25 0.81
N ASP A 365 19.61 12.90 1.20
CA ASP A 365 20.83 13.27 0.48
C ASP A 365 20.84 12.67 -0.94
N ALA A 366 20.29 11.45 -1.10
CA ALA A 366 20.14 10.82 -2.42
C ALA A 366 19.19 11.59 -3.34
N VAL A 367 18.03 12.02 -2.80
CA VAL A 367 17.02 12.75 -3.58
C VAL A 367 17.47 14.18 -3.88
N GLU A 368 17.93 14.95 -2.88
CA GLU A 368 18.40 16.33 -3.07
C GLU A 368 19.53 16.41 -4.10
N SER A 369 20.52 15.52 -3.96
CA SER A 369 21.64 15.49 -4.90
C SER A 369 21.24 15.02 -6.30
N ALA A 370 20.26 14.11 -6.45
CA ALA A 370 19.77 13.67 -7.73
C ALA A 370 18.99 14.81 -8.44
N VAL A 371 18.13 15.52 -7.71
CA VAL A 371 17.37 16.67 -8.24
C VAL A 371 18.33 17.76 -8.74
N ALA A 372 19.34 18.11 -7.94
CA ALA A 372 20.35 19.11 -8.34
C ALA A 372 21.12 18.65 -9.59
N GLY A 373 21.63 17.41 -9.62
CA GLY A 373 22.41 16.89 -10.73
C GLY A 373 21.63 16.77 -12.04
N VAL A 374 20.34 16.40 -11.97
CA VAL A 374 19.50 16.32 -13.18
C VAL A 374 19.16 17.71 -13.73
N ALA A 375 18.91 18.70 -12.86
CA ALA A 375 18.72 20.09 -13.29
C ALA A 375 19.97 20.65 -14.03
N GLU A 376 21.17 20.25 -13.63
CA GLU A 376 22.40 20.63 -14.34
C GLU A 376 22.55 19.94 -15.71
N GLN A 377 22.10 18.69 -15.84
CA GLN A 377 22.19 17.91 -17.10
C GLN A 377 21.21 18.40 -18.16
N PHE A 378 19.98 18.74 -17.76
CA PHE A 378 18.97 19.30 -18.65
C PHE A 378 19.09 20.84 -18.66
N ARG A 379 19.89 21.34 -19.61
CA ARG A 379 20.17 22.79 -19.73
C ARG A 379 18.88 23.59 -19.80
N GLY A 380 18.63 24.43 -18.80
CA GLY A 380 17.45 25.29 -18.69
C GLY A 380 16.39 24.79 -17.74
N LEU A 381 16.41 23.49 -17.38
CA LEU A 381 15.50 22.91 -16.42
C LEU A 381 15.81 23.42 -15.00
N ASN A 382 14.83 24.04 -14.38
CA ASN A 382 14.87 24.43 -12.96
C ASN A 382 14.10 23.39 -12.14
N GLY A 383 14.80 22.74 -11.21
CA GLY A 383 14.21 21.80 -10.25
C GLY A 383 14.21 22.41 -8.85
N LYS A 384 13.06 22.88 -8.37
CA LYS A 384 12.89 23.45 -7.04
C LYS A 384 12.20 22.45 -6.13
N LEU A 385 12.90 22.03 -5.07
CA LEU A 385 12.31 21.24 -3.99
C LEU A 385 11.34 22.13 -3.18
N GLU A 386 10.05 21.82 -3.22
CA GLU A 386 8.99 22.57 -2.54
C GLU A 386 8.67 22.01 -1.17
N HIS A 387 8.70 20.66 -1.06
CA HIS A 387 8.45 19.94 0.17
C HIS A 387 9.32 18.69 0.23
N LEU A 388 9.83 18.38 1.41
CA LEU A 388 10.53 17.14 1.70
C LEU A 388 10.30 16.73 3.15
N GLU A 389 9.68 15.60 3.34
CA GLU A 389 9.61 14.94 4.64
C GLU A 389 10.37 13.62 4.58
N HIS A 390 11.17 13.35 5.58
CA HIS A 390 11.88 12.09 5.73
C HIS A 390 11.86 11.65 7.19
N PHE A 391 11.51 10.39 7.43
CA PHE A 391 11.28 9.90 8.77
C PHE A 391 11.43 8.37 8.87
N ARG A 392 11.43 7.87 10.08
CA ARG A 392 11.23 6.45 10.40
C ARG A 392 9.81 6.25 10.88
N PRO A 393 9.12 5.17 10.46
CA PRO A 393 7.82 4.81 11.01
C PRO A 393 7.87 4.66 12.53
N GLY A 394 6.82 5.12 13.20
CA GLY A 394 6.65 4.88 14.62
C GLY A 394 6.23 3.43 14.91
N LYS A 395 6.39 2.99 16.16
CA LYS A 395 5.94 1.66 16.60
C LYS A 395 4.45 1.50 16.34
N PRO A 396 4.01 0.42 15.66
CA PRO A 396 2.60 0.15 15.42
C PRO A 396 1.83 0.00 16.73
N GLN A 397 0.71 0.71 16.83
CA GLN A 397 -0.22 0.68 17.97
C GLN A 397 -1.64 0.47 17.44
N PRO A 398 -2.06 -0.79 17.20
CA PRO A 398 -3.38 -1.07 16.66
C PRO A 398 -4.51 -0.55 17.54
N THR A 399 -5.50 0.09 16.94
CA THR A 399 -6.73 0.52 17.63
C THR A 399 -7.50 -0.69 18.19
N HIS A 400 -7.51 -1.77 17.43
CA HIS A 400 -8.15 -3.03 17.79
C HIS A 400 -7.22 -4.20 17.44
N ARG A 401 -7.28 -5.27 18.25
CA ARG A 401 -6.68 -6.56 17.94
C ARG A 401 -7.56 -7.68 18.45
N ILE A 402 -8.09 -8.49 17.54
CA ILE A 402 -8.97 -9.62 17.84
C ILE A 402 -8.27 -10.87 17.35
N THR A 403 -7.91 -11.77 18.28
CA THR A 403 -7.12 -12.99 17.99
C THR A 403 -7.96 -14.25 17.90
N ALA A 404 -9.11 -14.27 18.56
CA ALA A 404 -10.02 -15.41 18.50
C ALA A 404 -10.70 -15.49 17.11
N PRO A 405 -10.96 -16.70 16.59
CA PRO A 405 -11.76 -16.90 15.39
C PRO A 405 -13.15 -16.29 15.54
N MET A 406 -13.63 -15.66 14.48
CA MET A 406 -14.94 -15.00 14.47
C MET A 406 -15.74 -15.40 13.24
#